data_eb786da5d0b7bea0ea59600234dfffa9
#
_entry.id   eb786da5d0b7bea0ea59600234dfffa9
#
_cell.length_a   1.000
_cell.length_b   1.000
_cell.length_c   1.000
_cell.angle_alpha   90.00
_cell.angle_beta   90.00
_cell.angle_gamma   90.00
#
_symmetry.space_group_name_H-M   'P 1'
#
loop_
_entity.id
_entity.type
_entity.pdbx_description
1 polymer ?
#
loop_
_entity_poly.entity_id
_entity_poly.type
_entity_poly.pdbx_seq_one_letter_code
_entity_poly.pdbx_strand_id
1 'polypeptide(L)'
;TTAGTGSEATRYSVITDTDRNIKMLLSTDGIIPKVAILDFAITKSLPPFMTAATGMDALTHAIESYINVNASPMTKMYSLEAIRLISKSLIPAVLDGRNEQAREDMLLAALYAGIAICSAPTALVHSMSRPLGAWFHIPHGLANAMLLSTVMEYNRPSCPEKFRDIAIAMGENVDGLSVREASIAAVEAIAAIADETGLPKLLSSQGVTEDKIPTLAKDAFAAGSTANNPRVPTVEEIETIYKSIF
;
A
#
# COMPACT_ATOMS: atom_id res chain seq x y z
N THR A 1 7.35 7.99 15.35
CA THR A 1 7.49 6.67 14.69
C THR A 1 6.13 6.20 14.21
N THR A 2 6.06 5.62 13.03
CA THR A 2 4.83 5.12 12.40
C THR A 2 4.93 3.61 12.18
N ALA A 3 3.79 2.93 12.18
CA ALA A 3 3.67 1.54 11.75
C ALA A 3 3.17 1.52 10.29
N GLY A 4 4.05 1.79 9.35
CA GLY A 4 3.67 1.95 7.93
C GLY A 4 4.78 1.59 6.97
N THR A 5 5.85 2.37 6.96
CA THR A 5 6.88 2.32 5.92
C THR A 5 7.73 1.04 5.94
N GLY A 6 7.84 0.34 7.07
CA GLY A 6 8.77 -0.79 7.24
C GLY A 6 10.24 -0.43 6.96
N SER A 7 10.59 0.86 7.04
CA SER A 7 11.93 1.36 6.67
C SER A 7 13.06 0.74 7.49
N GLU A 8 12.75 0.24 8.69
CA GLU A 8 13.68 -0.50 9.55
C GLU A 8 14.13 -1.85 8.97
N ALA A 9 13.48 -2.33 7.91
CA ALA A 9 13.82 -3.59 7.24
C ALA A 9 14.10 -3.43 5.74
N THR A 10 14.10 -2.19 5.21
CA THR A 10 14.20 -1.99 3.77
C THR A 10 15.57 -1.50 3.32
N ARG A 11 15.90 -1.80 2.05
CA ARG A 11 17.08 -1.29 1.34
C ARG A 11 16.84 0.07 0.66
N TYR A 12 15.68 0.69 0.91
CA TYR A 12 15.25 1.89 0.20
C TYR A 12 15.38 3.14 1.05
N SER A 13 15.83 4.23 0.44
CA SER A 13 15.79 5.57 1.01
C SER A 13 15.28 6.54 -0.06
N VAL A 14 14.34 7.41 0.31
CA VAL A 14 13.84 8.45 -0.58
C VAL A 14 14.39 9.79 -0.15
N ILE A 15 15.20 10.40 -1.01
CA ILE A 15 15.82 11.71 -0.75
C ILE A 15 15.25 12.73 -1.73
N THR A 16 14.81 13.87 -1.20
CA THR A 16 14.36 14.98 -2.04
C THR A 16 15.55 15.82 -2.46
N ASP A 17 15.80 15.90 -3.75
CA ASP A 17 16.69 16.87 -4.36
C ASP A 17 15.90 18.17 -4.56
N THR A 18 16.19 19.17 -3.72
CA THR A 18 15.45 20.43 -3.73
C THR A 18 15.81 21.33 -4.92
N ASP A 19 16.99 21.16 -5.52
CA ASP A 19 17.45 21.97 -6.65
C ASP A 19 16.77 21.52 -7.95
N ARG A 20 16.56 20.21 -8.09
CA ARG A 20 15.90 19.60 -9.26
C ARG A 20 14.41 19.32 -9.03
N ASN A 21 13.93 19.50 -7.80
CA ASN A 21 12.55 19.23 -7.39
C ASN A 21 12.09 17.77 -7.68
N ILE A 22 12.98 16.80 -7.43
CA ILE A 22 12.72 15.38 -7.65
C ILE A 22 12.91 14.58 -6.38
N LYS A 23 12.13 13.49 -6.24
CA LYS A 23 12.31 12.48 -5.20
C LYS A 23 13.14 11.32 -5.75
N MET A 24 14.38 11.22 -5.29
CA MET A 24 15.30 10.15 -5.69
C MET A 24 15.07 8.92 -4.81
N LEU A 25 14.82 7.78 -5.43
CA LEU A 25 14.81 6.48 -4.75
C LEU A 25 16.21 5.88 -4.81
N LEU A 26 16.86 5.80 -3.66
CA LEU A 26 18.12 5.08 -3.50
C LEU A 26 17.83 3.64 -3.07
N SER A 27 18.56 2.68 -3.62
CA SER A 27 18.42 1.26 -3.28
C SER A 27 19.79 0.61 -3.16
N THR A 28 20.12 0.17 -1.95
CA THR A 28 21.37 -0.58 -1.69
C THR A 28 21.24 -1.40 -0.42
N ASP A 29 21.81 -2.59 -0.40
CA ASP A 29 21.83 -3.45 0.80
C ASP A 29 22.63 -2.81 1.95
N GLY A 30 23.56 -1.91 1.64
CA GLY A 30 24.38 -1.23 2.63
C GLY A 30 23.64 -0.32 3.61
N ILE A 31 22.39 0.08 3.29
CA ILE A 31 21.57 0.91 4.19
C ILE A 31 20.55 0.11 5.00
N ILE A 32 20.46 -1.21 4.79
CA ILE A 32 19.59 -2.06 5.62
C ILE A 32 20.12 -2.03 7.06
N PRO A 33 19.29 -1.65 8.06
CA PRO A 33 19.70 -1.68 9.46
C PRO A 33 20.11 -3.10 9.88
N LYS A 34 21.21 -3.23 10.60
CA LYS A 34 21.67 -4.52 11.14
C LYS A 34 20.80 -5.04 12.27
N VAL A 35 20.12 -4.12 12.98
CA VAL A 35 19.21 -4.41 14.09
C VAL A 35 18.05 -3.46 14.00
N ALA A 36 16.84 -3.99 14.03
CA ALA A 36 15.61 -3.23 14.16
C ALA A 36 14.97 -3.53 15.52
N ILE A 37 14.69 -2.49 16.30
CA ILE A 37 14.02 -2.60 17.60
C ILE A 37 12.59 -2.10 17.42
N LEU A 38 11.62 -2.99 17.58
CA LEU A 38 10.20 -2.69 17.47
C LEU A 38 9.64 -2.41 18.87
N ASP A 39 9.40 -1.14 19.17
CA ASP A 39 8.75 -0.72 20.41
C ASP A 39 7.43 -0.02 20.04
N PHE A 40 6.31 -0.71 20.27
CA PHE A 40 4.98 -0.18 19.98
C PHE A 40 4.62 1.04 20.85
N ALA A 41 5.25 1.19 22.02
CA ALA A 41 4.96 2.31 22.93
C ALA A 41 5.19 3.68 22.27
N ILE A 42 6.20 3.77 21.39
CA ILE A 42 6.50 5.02 20.65
C ILE A 42 5.47 5.32 19.55
N THR A 43 4.54 4.42 19.24
CA THR A 43 3.46 4.65 18.27
C THR A 43 2.16 5.13 18.93
N LYS A 44 2.03 5.05 20.26
CA LYS A 44 0.79 5.36 21.00
C LYS A 44 0.33 6.82 20.84
N SER A 45 1.27 7.76 20.67
CA SER A 45 0.95 9.17 20.47
C SER A 45 0.56 9.54 19.04
N LEU A 46 0.57 8.57 18.10
CA LEU A 46 0.25 8.84 16.71
C LEU A 46 -1.26 9.13 16.57
N PRO A 47 -1.63 10.29 15.96
CA PRO A 47 -3.05 10.62 15.75
C PRO A 47 -3.78 9.57 14.88
N PRO A 48 -5.12 9.43 15.03
CA PRO A 48 -5.92 8.48 14.25
C PRO A 48 -5.71 8.60 12.74
N PHE A 49 -5.73 9.82 12.19
CA PHE A 49 -5.48 10.06 10.75
C PHE A 49 -4.13 9.51 10.29
N MET A 50 -3.06 9.77 11.05
CA MET A 50 -1.72 9.26 10.71
C MET A 50 -1.63 7.74 10.89
N THR A 51 -2.29 7.19 11.91
CA THR A 51 -2.38 5.74 12.11
C THR A 51 -3.07 5.08 10.90
N ALA A 52 -4.21 5.63 10.46
CA ALA A 52 -4.95 5.16 9.31
C ALA A 52 -4.12 5.23 8.02
N ALA A 53 -3.57 6.41 7.70
CA ALA A 53 -2.81 6.62 6.48
C ALA A 53 -1.56 5.73 6.39
N THR A 54 -0.80 5.61 7.50
CA THR A 54 0.40 4.76 7.50
C THR A 54 0.08 3.27 7.55
N GLY A 55 -1.03 2.88 8.18
CA GLY A 55 -1.49 1.49 8.17
C GLY A 55 -1.99 1.03 6.79
N MET A 56 -2.69 1.91 6.07
CA MET A 56 -3.06 1.67 4.67
C MET A 56 -1.84 1.60 3.74
N ASP A 57 -0.78 2.36 4.03
CA ASP A 57 0.50 2.24 3.34
C ASP A 57 1.14 0.86 3.56
N ALA A 58 1.17 0.38 4.81
CA ALA A 58 1.65 -0.97 5.11
C ALA A 58 0.82 -2.06 4.42
N LEU A 59 -0.51 -1.91 4.38
CA LEU A 59 -1.39 -2.83 3.66
C LEU A 59 -1.07 -2.81 2.16
N THR A 60 -0.85 -1.63 1.59
CA THR A 60 -0.47 -1.48 0.19
C THR A 60 0.87 -2.17 -0.10
N HIS A 61 1.89 -1.99 0.74
CA HIS A 61 3.16 -2.68 0.63
C HIS A 61 2.99 -4.20 0.61
N ALA A 62 2.21 -4.74 1.56
CA ALA A 62 1.98 -6.17 1.69
C ALA A 62 1.25 -6.74 0.47
N ILE A 63 0.16 -6.10 0.02
CA ILE A 63 -0.62 -6.56 -1.12
C ILE A 63 0.20 -6.47 -2.41
N GLU A 64 0.85 -5.32 -2.68
CA GLU A 64 1.65 -5.16 -3.89
C GLU A 64 2.81 -6.15 -3.95
N SER A 65 3.50 -6.38 -2.83
CA SER A 65 4.56 -7.40 -2.77
C SER A 65 4.02 -8.81 -3.02
N TYR A 66 2.82 -9.14 -2.52
CA TYR A 66 2.19 -10.44 -2.74
C TYR A 66 1.83 -10.68 -4.21
N ILE A 67 1.21 -9.69 -4.86
CA ILE A 67 0.80 -9.82 -6.27
C ILE A 67 1.94 -9.59 -7.26
N ASN A 68 3.07 -9.02 -6.83
CA ASN A 68 4.23 -8.71 -7.66
C ASN A 68 4.63 -9.88 -8.57
N VAL A 69 5.08 -9.58 -9.79
CA VAL A 69 5.54 -10.60 -10.75
C VAL A 69 6.81 -11.33 -10.26
N ASN A 70 7.60 -10.69 -9.42
CA ASN A 70 8.84 -11.23 -8.84
C ASN A 70 8.63 -11.84 -7.43
N ALA A 71 7.38 -11.99 -6.96
CA ALA A 71 7.11 -12.50 -5.62
C ALA A 71 7.59 -13.95 -5.44
N SER A 72 8.45 -14.17 -4.47
CA SER A 72 8.98 -15.48 -4.07
C SER A 72 8.11 -16.12 -2.98
N PRO A 73 8.25 -17.43 -2.71
CA PRO A 73 7.56 -18.06 -1.58
C PRO A 73 7.81 -17.35 -0.25
N MET A 74 9.03 -16.87 0.00
CA MET A 74 9.36 -16.15 1.22
C MET A 74 8.65 -14.79 1.31
N THR A 75 8.68 -13.99 0.23
CA THR A 75 7.98 -12.69 0.25
C THR A 75 6.48 -12.85 0.38
N LYS A 76 5.89 -13.88 -0.25
CA LYS A 76 4.45 -14.20 -0.12
C LYS A 76 4.06 -14.54 1.31
N MET A 77 4.88 -15.30 2.03
CA MET A 77 4.64 -15.65 3.43
C MET A 77 4.58 -14.39 4.31
N TYR A 78 5.57 -13.49 4.20
CA TYR A 78 5.58 -12.25 4.95
C TYR A 78 4.42 -11.33 4.56
N SER A 79 4.11 -11.23 3.27
CA SER A 79 3.01 -10.41 2.77
C SER A 79 1.66 -10.86 3.31
N LEU A 80 1.34 -12.16 3.26
CA LEU A 80 0.05 -12.67 3.74
C LEU A 80 -0.09 -12.50 5.26
N GLU A 81 0.98 -12.71 6.02
CA GLU A 81 0.94 -12.47 7.46
C GLU A 81 0.79 -10.98 7.79
N ALA A 82 1.45 -10.09 7.05
CA ALA A 82 1.25 -8.65 7.19
C ALA A 82 -0.21 -8.26 6.88
N ILE A 83 -0.79 -8.76 5.80
CA ILE A 83 -2.20 -8.53 5.44
C ILE A 83 -3.11 -8.99 6.58
N ARG A 84 -2.91 -10.19 7.11
CA ARG A 84 -3.72 -10.75 8.21
C ARG A 84 -3.67 -9.86 9.46
N LEU A 85 -2.48 -9.43 9.88
CA LEU A 85 -2.31 -8.59 11.06
C LEU A 85 -2.95 -7.20 10.86
N ILE A 86 -2.77 -6.58 9.69
CA ILE A 86 -3.34 -5.26 9.40
C ILE A 86 -4.85 -5.33 9.36
N SER A 87 -5.44 -6.31 8.67
CA SER A 87 -6.90 -6.47 8.58
C SER A 87 -7.56 -6.64 9.95
N LYS A 88 -6.89 -7.33 10.87
CA LYS A 88 -7.35 -7.50 12.25
C LYS A 88 -7.21 -6.23 13.08
N SER A 89 -6.12 -5.46 12.91
CA SER A 89 -5.64 -4.55 13.95
C SER A 89 -5.63 -3.07 13.53
N LEU A 90 -5.77 -2.75 12.23
CA LEU A 90 -5.73 -1.35 11.77
C LEU A 90 -6.88 -0.53 12.36
N ILE A 91 -8.12 -0.98 12.20
CA ILE A 91 -9.28 -0.25 12.70
C ILE A 91 -9.27 -0.14 14.23
N PRO A 92 -9.02 -1.21 15.02
CA PRO A 92 -8.80 -1.08 16.46
C PRO A 92 -7.72 -0.07 16.84
N ALA A 93 -6.59 0.01 16.11
CA ALA A 93 -5.51 0.95 16.38
C ALA A 93 -5.90 2.40 16.04
N VAL A 94 -6.75 2.60 15.03
CA VAL A 94 -7.27 3.93 14.63
C VAL A 94 -8.28 4.43 15.66
N LEU A 95 -9.21 3.57 16.10
CA LEU A 95 -10.28 3.92 17.02
C LEU A 95 -9.80 4.13 18.47
N ASP A 96 -8.86 3.31 18.92
CA ASP A 96 -8.21 3.49 20.23
C ASP A 96 -6.69 3.37 20.12
N GLY A 97 -6.02 4.51 20.06
CA GLY A 97 -4.57 4.58 20.00
C GLY A 97 -3.83 3.98 21.22
N ARG A 98 -4.56 3.64 22.30
CA ARG A 98 -4.03 3.00 23.52
C ARG A 98 -4.13 1.49 23.47
N ASN A 99 -4.79 0.93 22.45
CA ASN A 99 -4.87 -0.52 22.26
C ASN A 99 -3.49 -1.07 21.92
N GLU A 100 -2.79 -1.57 22.94
CA GLU A 100 -1.40 -2.02 22.86
C GLU A 100 -1.25 -3.17 21.87
N GLN A 101 -2.14 -4.16 21.93
CA GLN A 101 -2.09 -5.31 21.02
C GLN A 101 -2.25 -4.88 19.56
N ALA A 102 -3.19 -3.97 19.28
CA ALA A 102 -3.37 -3.45 17.91
C ALA A 102 -2.14 -2.67 17.43
N ARG A 103 -1.51 -1.87 18.31
CA ARG A 103 -0.26 -1.14 17.99
C ARG A 103 0.91 -2.09 17.72
N GLU A 104 1.04 -3.15 18.52
CA GLU A 104 2.06 -4.19 18.35
C GLU A 104 1.87 -4.93 17.03
N ASP A 105 0.64 -5.42 16.77
CA ASP A 105 0.29 -6.10 15.53
C ASP A 105 0.59 -5.22 14.30
N MET A 106 0.23 -3.93 14.33
CA MET A 106 0.49 -2.99 13.24
C MET A 106 1.98 -2.75 13.01
N LEU A 107 2.77 -2.63 14.07
CA LEU A 107 4.21 -2.42 13.96
C LEU A 107 4.91 -3.66 13.38
N LEU A 108 4.50 -4.85 13.84
CA LEU A 108 5.01 -6.12 13.32
C LEU A 108 4.61 -6.31 11.85
N ALA A 109 3.37 -5.97 11.48
CA ALA A 109 2.90 -6.04 10.11
C ALA A 109 3.68 -5.11 9.17
N ALA A 110 3.97 -3.88 9.61
CA ALA A 110 4.80 -2.94 8.85
C ALA A 110 6.22 -3.50 8.62
N LEU A 111 6.82 -4.14 9.63
CA LEU A 111 8.10 -4.83 9.47
C LEU A 111 8.01 -5.95 8.41
N TYR A 112 6.99 -6.81 8.49
CA TYR A 112 6.83 -7.91 7.54
C TYR A 112 6.62 -7.41 6.11
N ALA A 113 5.79 -6.39 5.94
CA ALA A 113 5.62 -5.73 4.64
C ALA A 113 6.95 -5.13 4.14
N GLY A 114 7.73 -4.50 5.01
CA GLY A 114 9.07 -3.98 4.73
C GLY A 114 10.04 -5.07 4.25
N ILE A 115 10.08 -6.22 4.93
CA ILE A 115 10.89 -7.38 4.51
C ILE A 115 10.45 -7.87 3.13
N ALA A 116 9.15 -7.96 2.88
CA ALA A 116 8.61 -8.44 1.62
C ALA A 116 8.97 -7.52 0.44
N ILE A 117 8.82 -6.20 0.58
CA ILE A 117 9.14 -5.25 -0.51
C ILE A 117 10.63 -5.16 -0.83
N CYS A 118 11.52 -5.61 0.05
CA CYS A 118 12.96 -5.66 -0.25
C CYS A 118 13.28 -6.54 -1.47
N SER A 119 12.53 -7.63 -1.66
CA SER A 119 12.76 -8.60 -2.75
C SER A 119 11.64 -8.65 -3.77
N ALA A 120 10.42 -8.25 -3.39
CA ALA A 120 9.28 -8.06 -4.28
C ALA A 120 8.79 -6.59 -4.13
N PRO A 121 9.41 -5.64 -4.83
CA PRO A 121 9.16 -4.21 -4.65
C PRO A 121 7.72 -3.80 -4.93
N THR A 122 7.37 -2.57 -4.56
CA THR A 122 6.06 -1.97 -4.82
C THR A 122 5.71 -1.97 -6.32
N ALA A 123 4.42 -1.83 -6.64
CA ALA A 123 3.88 -1.93 -7.98
C ALA A 123 3.07 -0.68 -8.39
N LEU A 124 1.90 -0.86 -8.98
CA LEU A 124 1.12 0.21 -9.63
C LEU A 124 0.55 1.26 -8.66
N VAL A 125 0.09 0.86 -7.46
CA VAL A 125 -0.42 1.84 -6.48
C VAL A 125 0.66 2.87 -6.15
N HIS A 126 1.86 2.39 -5.84
CA HIS A 126 2.99 3.27 -5.55
C HIS A 126 3.47 4.08 -6.76
N SER A 127 3.36 3.52 -7.96
CA SER A 127 3.65 4.28 -9.19
C SER A 127 2.70 5.44 -9.37
N MET A 128 1.42 5.24 -9.06
CA MET A 128 0.38 6.27 -9.16
C MET A 128 0.39 7.26 -7.99
N SER A 129 0.75 6.83 -6.79
CA SER A 129 0.76 7.72 -5.60
C SER A 129 1.92 8.72 -5.60
N ARG A 130 3.07 8.37 -6.17
CA ARG A 130 4.25 9.26 -6.22
C ARG A 130 4.00 10.59 -6.92
N PRO A 131 3.39 10.65 -8.11
CA PRO A 131 3.04 11.91 -8.75
C PRO A 131 2.07 12.77 -7.91
N LEU A 132 1.11 12.14 -7.22
CA LEU A 132 0.19 12.87 -6.32
C LEU A 132 0.96 13.58 -5.19
N GLY A 133 1.95 12.90 -4.61
CA GLY A 133 2.82 13.51 -3.62
C GLY A 133 3.75 14.60 -4.18
N ALA A 134 4.22 14.45 -5.42
CA ALA A 134 5.12 15.42 -6.05
C ALA A 134 4.41 16.70 -6.48
N TRP A 135 3.25 16.58 -7.13
CA TRP A 135 2.51 17.72 -7.69
C TRP A 135 1.57 18.41 -6.68
N PHE A 136 0.97 17.65 -5.77
CA PHE A 136 -0.09 18.14 -4.88
C PHE A 136 0.24 18.00 -3.39
N HIS A 137 1.46 17.54 -3.06
CA HIS A 137 1.91 17.35 -1.68
C HIS A 137 1.02 16.47 -0.83
N ILE A 138 0.24 15.57 -1.46
CA ILE A 138 -0.60 14.60 -0.76
C ILE A 138 0.31 13.67 0.05
N PRO A 139 0.04 13.46 1.35
CA PRO A 139 0.80 12.52 2.17
C PRO A 139 0.81 11.12 1.53
N HIS A 140 1.98 10.47 1.51
CA HIS A 140 2.19 9.22 0.77
C HIS A 140 1.19 8.12 1.12
N GLY A 141 1.00 7.84 2.42
CA GLY A 141 0.06 6.81 2.87
C GLY A 141 -1.40 7.15 2.52
N LEU A 142 -1.77 8.44 2.52
CA LEU A 142 -3.09 8.87 2.05
C LEU A 142 -3.25 8.63 0.55
N ALA A 143 -2.26 8.99 -0.26
CA ALA A 143 -2.30 8.76 -1.71
C ALA A 143 -2.42 7.27 -2.04
N ASN A 144 -1.71 6.39 -1.30
CA ASN A 144 -1.83 4.95 -1.45
C ASN A 144 -3.23 4.45 -1.03
N ALA A 145 -3.78 4.94 0.08
CA ALA A 145 -5.12 4.58 0.55
C ALA A 145 -6.21 4.91 -0.47
N MET A 146 -6.14 6.09 -1.10
CA MET A 146 -7.11 6.55 -2.11
C MET A 146 -7.09 5.68 -3.37
N LEU A 147 -5.94 5.12 -3.73
CA LEU A 147 -5.75 4.36 -4.96
C LEU A 147 -5.94 2.85 -4.78
N LEU A 148 -5.73 2.32 -3.56
CA LEU A 148 -5.53 0.90 -3.33
C LEU A 148 -6.68 0.04 -3.87
N SER A 149 -7.92 0.29 -3.47
CA SER A 149 -9.06 -0.56 -3.86
C SER A 149 -9.31 -0.55 -5.36
N THR A 150 -9.22 0.63 -5.99
CA THR A 150 -9.44 0.78 -7.44
C THR A 150 -8.34 0.10 -8.27
N VAL A 151 -7.08 0.24 -7.86
CA VAL A 151 -5.96 -0.45 -8.52
C VAL A 151 -6.04 -1.97 -8.30
N MET A 152 -6.51 -2.41 -7.13
CA MET A 152 -6.69 -3.85 -6.87
C MET A 152 -7.82 -4.43 -7.72
N GLU A 153 -8.92 -3.71 -7.95
CA GLU A 153 -9.95 -4.14 -8.90
C GLU A 153 -9.40 -4.24 -10.34
N TYR A 154 -8.54 -3.30 -10.74
CA TYR A 154 -7.85 -3.37 -12.03
C TYR A 154 -6.96 -4.62 -12.15
N ASN A 155 -6.24 -4.99 -11.08
CA ASN A 155 -5.30 -6.11 -11.06
C ASN A 155 -5.96 -7.48 -10.93
N ARG A 156 -7.09 -7.56 -10.22
CA ARG A 156 -7.79 -8.79 -9.84
C ARG A 156 -7.97 -9.80 -10.99
N PRO A 157 -8.44 -9.39 -12.20
CA PRO A 157 -8.67 -10.35 -13.28
C PRO A 157 -7.40 -11.05 -13.79
N SER A 158 -6.21 -10.49 -13.56
CA SER A 158 -4.94 -11.06 -14.03
C SER A 158 -4.30 -12.06 -13.07
N CYS A 159 -4.74 -12.10 -11.81
CA CYS A 159 -4.21 -13.03 -10.81
C CYS A 159 -5.26 -13.40 -9.74
N PRO A 160 -6.44 -13.94 -10.13
CA PRO A 160 -7.57 -14.14 -9.21
C PRO A 160 -7.24 -15.11 -8.07
N GLU A 161 -6.36 -16.09 -8.26
CA GLU A 161 -5.91 -17.00 -7.20
C GLU A 161 -5.16 -16.24 -6.09
N LYS A 162 -4.32 -15.26 -6.46
CA LYS A 162 -3.63 -14.44 -5.46
C LYS A 162 -4.62 -13.60 -4.66
N PHE A 163 -5.68 -13.08 -5.30
CA PHE A 163 -6.72 -12.32 -4.62
C PHE A 163 -7.58 -13.20 -3.69
N ARG A 164 -7.86 -14.47 -4.07
CA ARG A 164 -8.47 -15.42 -3.13
C ARG A 164 -7.61 -15.60 -1.88
N ASP A 165 -6.29 -15.76 -2.03
CA ASP A 165 -5.39 -15.92 -0.89
C ASP A 165 -5.37 -14.64 -0.02
N ILE A 166 -5.48 -13.44 -0.63
CA ILE A 166 -5.63 -12.17 0.08
C ILE A 166 -6.94 -12.14 0.86
N ALA A 167 -8.08 -12.56 0.26
CA ALA A 167 -9.36 -12.64 0.97
C ALA A 167 -9.26 -13.49 2.23
N ILE A 168 -8.66 -14.68 2.11
CA ILE A 168 -8.42 -15.58 3.25
C ILE A 168 -7.57 -14.91 4.33
N ALA A 169 -6.48 -14.23 3.93
CA ALA A 169 -5.61 -13.53 4.86
C ALA A 169 -6.30 -12.36 5.56
N MET A 170 -7.25 -11.70 4.89
CA MET A 170 -8.10 -10.64 5.45
C MET A 170 -9.19 -11.17 6.39
N GLY A 171 -9.40 -12.49 6.43
CA GLY A 171 -10.39 -13.13 7.30
C GLY A 171 -11.74 -13.37 6.64
N GLU A 172 -11.83 -13.21 5.31
CA GLU A 172 -13.06 -13.47 4.57
C GLU A 172 -13.37 -14.96 4.49
N ASN A 173 -14.65 -15.33 4.63
CA ASN A 173 -15.09 -16.69 4.39
C ASN A 173 -15.25 -16.95 2.91
N VAL A 174 -14.34 -17.76 2.36
CA VAL A 174 -14.35 -18.13 0.93
C VAL A 174 -14.85 -19.55 0.67
N ASP A 175 -15.38 -20.24 1.68
CA ASP A 175 -15.88 -21.61 1.57
C ASP A 175 -17.03 -21.68 0.55
N GLY A 176 -16.90 -22.56 -0.44
CA GLY A 176 -17.89 -22.74 -1.47
C GLY A 176 -17.88 -21.69 -2.59
N LEU A 177 -17.05 -20.66 -2.49
CA LEU A 177 -16.88 -19.67 -3.54
C LEU A 177 -15.97 -20.17 -4.65
N SER A 178 -16.29 -19.81 -5.89
CA SER A 178 -15.34 -19.92 -6.98
C SER A 178 -14.14 -18.99 -6.77
N VAL A 179 -13.01 -19.25 -7.42
CA VAL A 179 -11.82 -18.37 -7.36
C VAL A 179 -12.19 -16.93 -7.74
N ARG A 180 -13.08 -16.76 -8.74
CA ARG A 180 -13.55 -15.44 -9.15
C ARG A 180 -14.31 -14.72 -8.05
N GLU A 181 -15.28 -15.38 -7.40
CA GLU A 181 -16.05 -14.80 -6.29
C GLU A 181 -15.17 -14.49 -5.09
N ALA A 182 -14.29 -15.40 -4.69
CA ALA A 182 -13.32 -15.17 -3.64
C ALA A 182 -12.38 -13.99 -3.96
N SER A 183 -11.99 -13.82 -5.22
CA SER A 183 -11.17 -12.68 -5.63
C SER A 183 -11.90 -11.33 -5.55
N ILE A 184 -13.22 -11.32 -5.75
CA ILE A 184 -14.05 -10.12 -5.56
C ILE A 184 -14.13 -9.79 -4.07
N ALA A 185 -14.35 -10.77 -3.21
CA ALA A 185 -14.39 -10.57 -1.76
C ALA A 185 -13.12 -9.89 -1.22
N ALA A 186 -11.94 -10.21 -1.78
CA ALA A 186 -10.69 -9.51 -1.41
C ALA A 186 -10.74 -8.01 -1.68
N VAL A 187 -11.23 -7.60 -2.85
CA VAL A 187 -11.31 -6.17 -3.21
C VAL A 187 -12.36 -5.46 -2.36
N GLU A 188 -13.49 -6.12 -2.08
CA GLU A 188 -14.53 -5.60 -1.19
C GLU A 188 -14.01 -5.42 0.23
N ALA A 189 -13.25 -6.38 0.76
CA ALA A 189 -12.61 -6.28 2.08
C ALA A 189 -11.58 -5.13 2.14
N ILE A 190 -10.77 -4.95 1.10
CA ILE A 190 -9.83 -3.82 1.00
C ILE A 190 -10.59 -2.49 1.00
N ALA A 191 -11.69 -2.39 0.24
CA ALA A 191 -12.52 -1.20 0.19
C ALA A 191 -13.18 -0.91 1.54
N ALA A 192 -13.69 -1.94 2.23
CA ALA A 192 -14.30 -1.82 3.55
C ALA A 192 -13.32 -1.26 4.58
N ILE A 193 -12.10 -1.81 4.66
CA ILE A 193 -11.06 -1.27 5.56
C ILE A 193 -10.74 0.18 5.22
N ALA A 194 -10.59 0.51 3.92
CA ALA A 194 -10.34 1.90 3.51
C ALA A 194 -11.48 2.84 3.95
N ASP A 195 -12.73 2.39 3.86
CA ASP A 195 -13.91 3.14 4.28
C ASP A 195 -13.93 3.36 5.80
N GLU A 196 -13.67 2.32 6.58
CA GLU A 196 -13.67 2.37 8.04
C GLU A 196 -12.55 3.26 8.60
N THR A 197 -11.46 3.49 7.86
CA THR A 197 -10.41 4.42 8.28
C THR A 197 -10.85 5.87 8.31
N GLY A 198 -11.94 6.22 7.60
CA GLY A 198 -12.42 7.60 7.46
C GLY A 198 -11.51 8.51 6.64
N LEU A 199 -10.51 7.97 5.93
CA LEU A 199 -9.63 8.76 5.07
C LEU A 199 -10.38 9.31 3.84
N PRO A 200 -9.97 10.48 3.31
CA PRO A 200 -10.49 10.99 2.04
C PRO A 200 -10.30 9.99 0.90
N LYS A 201 -11.31 9.87 0.02
CA LYS A 201 -11.30 8.91 -1.10
C LYS A 201 -11.14 9.58 -2.47
N LEU A 202 -11.60 10.83 -2.62
CA LEU A 202 -11.62 11.53 -3.91
C LEU A 202 -10.39 12.42 -4.06
N LEU A 203 -9.74 12.35 -5.21
CA LEU A 203 -8.56 13.15 -5.54
C LEU A 203 -8.88 14.65 -5.55
N SER A 204 -10.09 15.03 -6.03
CA SER A 204 -10.54 16.43 -6.04
C SER A 204 -10.62 17.04 -4.64
N SER A 205 -10.92 16.22 -3.62
CA SER A 205 -10.93 16.68 -2.22
C SER A 205 -9.54 17.07 -1.69
N GLN A 206 -8.49 16.65 -2.38
CA GLN A 206 -7.09 16.94 -2.06
C GLN A 206 -6.46 17.98 -3.00
N GLY A 207 -7.28 18.70 -3.75
CA GLY A 207 -6.84 19.77 -4.65
C GLY A 207 -6.28 19.29 -5.99
N VAL A 208 -6.39 17.99 -6.31
CA VAL A 208 -6.05 17.49 -7.66
C VAL A 208 -7.02 18.08 -8.66
N THR A 209 -6.53 18.51 -9.80
CA THR A 209 -7.34 19.06 -10.90
C THR A 209 -7.37 18.12 -12.09
N GLU A 210 -8.48 18.06 -12.81
CA GLU A 210 -8.69 17.09 -13.90
C GLU A 210 -7.69 17.27 -15.04
N ASP A 211 -7.29 18.51 -15.33
CA ASP A 211 -6.28 18.84 -16.37
C ASP A 211 -4.90 18.25 -16.08
N LYS A 212 -4.61 17.89 -14.85
CA LYS A 212 -3.34 17.26 -14.44
C LYS A 212 -3.34 15.74 -14.58
N ILE A 213 -4.49 15.09 -14.68
CA ILE A 213 -4.59 13.63 -14.77
C ILE A 213 -3.70 13.04 -15.88
N PRO A 214 -3.67 13.59 -17.12
CA PRO A 214 -2.78 13.07 -18.16
C PRO A 214 -1.29 13.16 -17.81
N THR A 215 -0.87 14.18 -17.08
CA THR A 215 0.52 14.33 -16.60
C THR A 215 0.83 13.29 -15.53
N LEU A 216 -0.05 13.16 -14.54
CA LEU A 216 0.07 12.17 -13.46
C LEU A 216 0.16 10.74 -14.03
N ALA A 217 -0.64 10.42 -15.04
CA ALA A 217 -0.64 9.10 -15.67
C ALA A 217 0.69 8.80 -16.40
N LYS A 218 1.25 9.77 -17.11
CA LYS A 218 2.57 9.63 -17.77
C LYS A 218 3.68 9.44 -16.74
N ASP A 219 3.67 10.22 -15.65
CA ASP A 219 4.66 10.10 -14.58
C ASP A 219 4.55 8.74 -13.88
N ALA A 220 3.33 8.26 -13.62
CA ALA A 220 3.08 6.95 -13.05
C ALA A 220 3.53 5.81 -13.97
N PHE A 221 3.25 5.92 -15.28
CA PHE A 221 3.68 4.93 -16.27
C PHE A 221 5.21 4.84 -16.37
N ALA A 222 5.90 5.98 -16.31
CA ALA A 222 7.36 6.06 -16.36
C ALA A 222 8.04 5.56 -15.07
N ALA A 223 7.30 5.38 -13.98
CA ALA A 223 7.84 4.87 -12.73
C ALA A 223 8.26 3.40 -12.86
N GLY A 224 9.50 3.08 -12.47
CA GLY A 224 10.05 1.73 -12.60
C GLY A 224 9.24 0.62 -11.89
N SER A 225 8.46 0.99 -10.86
CA SER A 225 7.60 0.04 -10.13
C SER A 225 6.38 -0.43 -10.93
N THR A 226 5.97 0.27 -11.99
CA THR A 226 4.85 -0.13 -12.87
C THR A 226 5.11 -1.48 -13.53
N ALA A 227 6.36 -1.80 -13.88
CA ALA A 227 6.74 -3.07 -14.47
C ALA A 227 6.61 -4.28 -13.52
N ASN A 228 6.52 -4.04 -12.21
CA ASN A 228 6.34 -5.08 -11.21
C ASN A 228 4.89 -5.57 -11.07
N ASN A 229 3.95 -4.81 -11.67
CA ASN A 229 2.52 -5.07 -11.55
C ASN A 229 2.12 -6.32 -12.35
N PRO A 230 1.20 -7.17 -11.85
CA PRO A 230 0.79 -8.39 -12.56
C PRO A 230 0.10 -8.10 -13.89
N ARG A 231 -0.51 -6.93 -14.03
CA ARG A 231 -1.04 -6.39 -15.29
C ARG A 231 -0.40 -5.02 -15.52
N VAL A 232 0.53 -4.94 -16.49
CA VAL A 232 1.16 -3.66 -16.85
C VAL A 232 0.13 -2.81 -17.60
N PRO A 233 -0.24 -1.63 -17.08
CA PRO A 233 -1.24 -0.77 -17.71
C PRO A 233 -0.67 0.02 -18.88
N THR A 234 -1.53 0.57 -19.74
CA THR A 234 -1.22 1.69 -20.63
C THR A 234 -1.39 3.03 -19.88
N VAL A 235 -0.91 4.13 -20.48
CA VAL A 235 -1.13 5.49 -19.92
C VAL A 235 -2.63 5.79 -19.82
N GLU A 236 -3.41 5.42 -20.84
CA GLU A 236 -4.86 5.64 -20.89
C GLU A 236 -5.62 4.85 -19.83
N GLU A 237 -5.16 3.64 -19.51
CA GLU A 237 -5.73 2.85 -18.41
C GLU A 237 -5.44 3.51 -17.06
N ILE A 238 -4.23 4.06 -16.86
CA ILE A 238 -3.88 4.81 -15.65
C ILE A 238 -4.72 6.08 -15.54
N GLU A 239 -4.93 6.82 -16.64
CA GLU A 239 -5.85 7.97 -16.65
C GLU A 239 -7.27 7.57 -16.23
N THR A 240 -7.75 6.43 -16.73
CA THR A 240 -9.09 5.91 -16.40
C THR A 240 -9.19 5.59 -14.91
N ILE A 241 -8.16 4.99 -14.31
CA ILE A 241 -8.11 4.70 -12.87
C ILE A 241 -8.14 6.02 -12.08
N TYR A 242 -7.34 7.03 -12.41
CA TYR A 242 -7.38 8.32 -11.73
C TYR A 242 -8.75 9.00 -11.83
N LYS A 243 -9.38 8.96 -13.01
CA LYS A 243 -10.71 9.56 -13.23
C LYS A 243 -11.81 8.88 -12.43
N SER A 244 -11.68 7.60 -12.15
CA SER A 244 -12.70 6.85 -11.38
C SER A 244 -12.73 7.19 -9.88
N ILE A 245 -11.70 7.88 -9.38
CA ILE A 245 -11.61 8.37 -8.00
C ILE A 245 -11.46 9.90 -7.93
N PHE A 246 -11.78 10.61 -9.01
CA PHE A 246 -11.75 12.08 -9.08
C PHE A 246 -13.08 12.67 -8.56
#